data_d5ebeb31b6776b94f3c2719e738113b3
#
_entry.id   d5ebeb31b6776b94f3c2719e738113b3
#
_cell.length_a   1.000
_cell.length_b   1.000
_cell.length_c   1.000
_cell.angle_alpha   90.00
_cell.angle_beta   90.00
_cell.angle_gamma   90.00
#
_symmetry.space_group_name_H-M   'P 1'
#
loop_
_entity.id
_entity.type
_entity.pdbx_description
1 polymer ?
#
loop_
_entity_poly.entity_id
_entity_poly.type
_entity_poly.pdbx_seq_one_letter_code
_entity_poly.pdbx_strand_id
1 'polypeptide(L)'
;NQYGYVNKDYLTGGVVGAVGTVSLYAGETRVVNVATGYLALRNMKAYDSSNELGQLYTGDTVQILDTSDAQYWYVYSPKYDLNGFVNKDYLSGTASYSSRTVRVSKGYLALRSSKAYTTANETGELYTGDTVEIIDTSDPTYWYVYAPKLNNYGYVNKDYLY
;
A
#
# COMPACT_ATOMS: atom_id res chain seq x y z
N ASN A 1 6.39 -14.71 -22.80
CA ASN A 1 6.25 -13.26 -22.79
C ASN A 1 7.24 -12.71 -21.78
N GLN A 2 8.29 -12.05 -22.28
CA GLN A 2 9.25 -11.36 -21.42
C GLN A 2 8.75 -9.93 -21.18
N TYR A 3 8.56 -9.56 -19.93
CA TYR A 3 8.34 -8.17 -19.53
C TYR A 3 9.71 -7.51 -19.34
N GLY A 4 10.00 -6.50 -20.16
CA GLY A 4 11.20 -5.68 -20.03
C GLY A 4 10.90 -4.36 -19.32
N TYR A 5 11.76 -3.94 -18.41
CA TYR A 5 11.71 -2.61 -17.82
C TYR A 5 12.23 -1.58 -18.83
N VAL A 6 11.47 -0.52 -19.08
CA VAL A 6 11.89 0.61 -19.91
C VAL A 6 12.29 1.76 -18.97
N ASN A 7 13.49 2.29 -19.14
CA ASN A 7 13.93 3.47 -18.40
C ASN A 7 13.13 4.69 -18.87
N LYS A 8 12.39 5.34 -17.95
CA LYS A 8 11.51 6.49 -18.23
C LYS A 8 12.24 7.71 -18.78
N ASP A 9 13.57 7.82 -18.61
CA ASP A 9 14.37 8.98 -18.98
C ASP A 9 14.61 9.09 -20.51
N TYR A 10 14.21 8.08 -21.28
CA TYR A 10 14.31 8.06 -22.76
C TYR A 10 12.99 8.25 -23.48
N LEU A 11 11.90 8.60 -22.79
CA LEU A 11 10.61 8.89 -23.42
C LEU A 11 10.44 10.39 -23.72
N THR A 12 11.38 10.95 -24.50
CA THR A 12 11.23 12.31 -25.07
C THR A 12 10.89 12.19 -26.55
N GLY A 13 9.62 12.41 -26.88
CA GLY A 13 9.19 12.48 -28.29
C GLY A 13 7.68 12.39 -28.38
N GLY A 14 7.03 13.54 -28.52
CA GLY A 14 5.58 13.62 -28.56
C GLY A 14 4.97 12.86 -29.73
N VAL A 15 3.94 12.08 -29.43
CA VAL A 15 2.79 11.87 -30.32
C VAL A 15 1.56 11.89 -29.43
N VAL A 16 0.67 12.83 -29.68
CA VAL A 16 -0.71 12.78 -29.18
C VAL A 16 -1.39 11.54 -29.78
N GLY A 17 -1.37 10.46 -29.03
CA GLY A 17 -2.04 9.24 -29.43
C GLY A 17 -2.33 8.41 -28.17
N ALA A 18 -3.60 8.33 -27.82
CA ALA A 18 -4.16 7.61 -26.67
C ALA A 18 -3.55 8.05 -25.34
N VAL A 19 -4.23 8.94 -24.65
CA VAL A 19 -4.06 9.19 -23.23
C VAL A 19 -4.31 7.84 -22.54
N GLY A 20 -3.24 7.11 -22.27
CA GLY A 20 -3.28 6.05 -21.27
C GLY A 20 -3.83 6.72 -20.04
N THR A 21 -4.94 6.24 -19.52
CA THR A 21 -5.51 6.74 -18.27
C THR A 21 -4.44 6.57 -17.21
N VAL A 22 -3.75 7.66 -16.90
CA VAL A 22 -2.91 7.72 -15.71
C VAL A 22 -3.87 7.39 -14.58
N SER A 23 -3.62 6.29 -13.88
CA SER A 23 -4.43 5.92 -12.73
C SER A 23 -4.35 7.06 -11.72
N LEU A 24 -5.39 7.89 -11.68
CA LEU A 24 -5.47 9.04 -10.78
C LEU A 24 -5.46 8.62 -9.30
N TYR A 25 -5.53 7.33 -9.05
CA TYR A 25 -5.64 6.74 -7.72
C TYR A 25 -4.45 5.83 -7.34
N ALA A 26 -3.46 5.67 -8.23
CA ALA A 26 -2.29 4.85 -7.89
C ALA A 26 -1.56 5.45 -6.69
N GLY A 27 -1.33 4.62 -5.67
CA GLY A 27 -0.75 5.05 -4.40
C GLY A 27 -1.78 5.51 -3.34
N GLU A 28 -3.06 5.74 -3.72
CA GLU A 28 -4.09 6.00 -2.72
C GLU A 28 -4.46 4.74 -1.94
N THR A 29 -4.77 4.91 -0.67
CA THR A 29 -5.33 3.83 0.14
C THR A 29 -6.83 3.97 0.26
N ARG A 30 -7.52 2.86 0.12
CA ARG A 30 -8.96 2.74 0.24
C ARG A 30 -9.33 1.81 1.39
N VAL A 31 -10.49 2.05 1.98
CA VAL A 31 -11.05 1.23 3.04
C VAL A 31 -12.08 0.27 2.44
N VAL A 32 -12.01 -0.98 2.83
CA VAL A 32 -12.99 -1.99 2.47
C VAL A 32 -14.30 -1.70 3.23
N ASN A 33 -15.41 -1.71 2.50
CA ASN A 33 -16.76 -1.51 3.03
C ASN A 33 -17.72 -2.53 2.41
N VAL A 34 -17.94 -3.62 3.11
CA VAL A 34 -18.92 -4.67 2.76
C VAL A 34 -20.01 -4.71 3.82
N ALA A 35 -21.26 -4.79 3.39
CA ALA A 35 -22.39 -4.84 4.32
C ALA A 35 -22.43 -6.16 5.10
N THR A 36 -22.04 -7.26 4.47
CA THR A 36 -21.97 -8.60 5.07
C THR A 36 -20.88 -9.42 4.38
N GLY A 37 -20.27 -10.35 5.10
CA GLY A 37 -19.24 -11.23 4.54
C GLY A 37 -17.90 -10.51 4.38
N TYR A 38 -17.25 -10.68 3.23
CA TYR A 38 -15.91 -10.17 2.95
C TYR A 38 -15.75 -9.78 1.48
N LEU A 39 -14.78 -8.93 1.20
CA LEU A 39 -14.26 -8.66 -0.14
C LEU A 39 -13.09 -9.62 -0.41
N ALA A 40 -13.19 -10.43 -1.44
CA ALA A 40 -12.11 -11.33 -1.81
C ALA A 40 -10.96 -10.57 -2.50
N LEU A 41 -9.75 -10.77 -1.99
CA LEU A 41 -8.51 -10.48 -2.72
C LEU A 41 -8.25 -11.64 -3.67
N ARG A 42 -8.07 -11.40 -4.98
CA ARG A 42 -8.05 -12.43 -6.00
C ARG A 42 -6.79 -12.38 -6.86
N ASN A 43 -6.37 -13.51 -7.40
CA ASN A 43 -5.27 -13.56 -8.36
C ASN A 43 -5.72 -13.30 -9.81
N MET A 44 -7.02 -13.29 -10.08
CA MET A 44 -7.62 -13.02 -11.40
C MET A 44 -8.86 -12.13 -11.28
N LYS A 45 -9.19 -11.43 -12.38
CA LYS A 45 -10.37 -10.58 -12.52
C LYS A 45 -11.65 -11.41 -12.79
N ALA A 46 -12.01 -12.28 -11.87
CA ALA A 46 -13.19 -13.13 -11.99
C ALA A 46 -13.77 -13.43 -10.61
N TYR A 47 -15.10 -13.54 -10.55
CA TYR A 47 -15.81 -13.99 -9.36
C TYR A 47 -15.78 -15.52 -9.29
N ASP A 48 -14.74 -16.06 -8.68
CA ASP A 48 -14.52 -17.49 -8.51
C ASP A 48 -13.77 -17.73 -7.20
N SER A 49 -14.26 -18.64 -6.37
CA SER A 49 -13.62 -18.99 -5.09
C SER A 49 -12.25 -19.64 -5.26
N SER A 50 -11.98 -20.27 -6.39
CA SER A 50 -10.69 -20.92 -6.66
C SER A 50 -9.55 -19.91 -6.87
N ASN A 51 -9.85 -18.64 -7.14
CA ASN A 51 -8.88 -17.59 -7.34
C ASN A 51 -8.68 -16.67 -6.13
N GLU A 52 -9.29 -16.97 -4.98
CA GLU A 52 -9.18 -16.17 -3.77
C GLU A 52 -7.82 -16.34 -3.09
N LEU A 53 -7.15 -15.23 -2.85
CA LEU A 53 -5.89 -15.14 -2.11
C LEU A 53 -6.12 -14.82 -0.63
N GLY A 54 -7.23 -14.14 -0.31
CA GLY A 54 -7.55 -13.73 1.04
C GLY A 54 -8.90 -13.03 1.16
N GLN A 55 -9.33 -12.81 2.40
CA GLN A 55 -10.61 -12.22 2.76
C GLN A 55 -10.41 -10.89 3.47
N LEU A 56 -10.89 -9.82 2.86
CA LEU A 56 -10.84 -8.47 3.40
C LEU A 56 -12.21 -8.10 3.98
N TYR A 57 -12.24 -7.60 5.20
CA TYR A 57 -13.44 -7.23 5.92
C TYR A 57 -13.60 -5.71 5.98
N THR A 58 -14.79 -5.26 6.29
CA THR A 58 -15.04 -3.83 6.50
C THR A 58 -14.08 -3.25 7.52
N GLY A 59 -13.38 -2.17 7.12
CA GLY A 59 -12.31 -1.53 7.90
C GLY A 59 -10.89 -1.95 7.49
N ASP A 60 -10.73 -3.08 6.79
CA ASP A 60 -9.42 -3.41 6.19
C ASP A 60 -9.06 -2.38 5.11
N THR A 61 -7.78 -2.17 4.89
CA THR A 61 -7.30 -1.21 3.91
C THR A 61 -6.55 -1.89 2.77
N VAL A 62 -6.61 -1.26 1.60
CA VAL A 62 -5.85 -1.66 0.43
C VAL A 62 -5.24 -0.44 -0.24
N GLN A 63 -4.02 -0.58 -0.74
CA GLN A 63 -3.38 0.44 -1.56
C GLN A 63 -3.69 0.20 -3.03
N ILE A 64 -4.12 1.25 -3.73
CA ILE A 64 -4.45 1.17 -5.14
C ILE A 64 -3.18 1.18 -5.98
N LEU A 65 -3.00 0.17 -6.81
CA LEU A 65 -1.88 0.04 -7.74
C LEU A 65 -2.28 0.31 -9.18
N ASP A 66 -3.48 -0.15 -9.59
CA ASP A 66 -4.01 0.07 -10.93
C ASP A 66 -5.55 0.12 -10.91
N THR A 67 -6.12 1.09 -11.61
CA THR A 67 -7.57 1.31 -11.78
C THR A 67 -8.02 1.21 -13.23
N SER A 68 -7.20 0.65 -14.11
CA SER A 68 -7.49 0.56 -15.55
C SER A 68 -8.70 -0.30 -15.90
N ASP A 69 -9.05 -1.23 -15.01
CA ASP A 69 -10.23 -2.08 -15.16
C ASP A 69 -11.47 -1.42 -14.56
N ALA A 70 -12.59 -1.51 -15.25
CA ALA A 70 -13.84 -0.87 -14.86
C ALA A 70 -14.48 -1.46 -13.57
N GLN A 71 -14.17 -2.70 -13.23
CA GLN A 71 -14.77 -3.43 -12.11
C GLN A 71 -13.74 -3.91 -11.08
N TYR A 72 -12.58 -4.41 -11.52
CA TYR A 72 -11.56 -4.98 -10.67
C TYR A 72 -10.32 -4.10 -10.62
N TRP A 73 -10.05 -3.49 -9.47
CA TRP A 73 -8.82 -2.76 -9.25
C TRP A 73 -7.71 -3.66 -8.74
N TYR A 74 -6.49 -3.43 -9.22
CA TYR A 74 -5.31 -4.11 -8.71
C TYR A 74 -4.80 -3.36 -7.49
N VAL A 75 -4.63 -4.07 -6.40
CA VAL A 75 -4.32 -3.48 -5.09
C VAL A 75 -3.23 -4.27 -4.38
N TYR A 76 -2.54 -3.61 -3.47
CA TYR A 76 -1.75 -4.23 -2.43
C TYR A 76 -2.57 -4.31 -1.15
N SER A 77 -2.58 -5.48 -0.51
CA SER A 77 -3.19 -5.70 0.79
C SER A 77 -2.13 -5.80 1.88
N PRO A 78 -2.01 -4.82 2.80
CA PRO A 78 -1.11 -4.89 3.94
C PRO A 78 -1.39 -6.09 4.85
N LYS A 79 -2.66 -6.48 4.98
CA LYS A 79 -3.10 -7.60 5.82
C LYS A 79 -2.48 -8.93 5.43
N TYR A 80 -2.28 -9.14 4.14
CA TYR A 80 -1.75 -10.41 3.61
C TYR A 80 -0.33 -10.26 3.06
N ASP A 81 0.18 -9.03 2.95
CA ASP A 81 1.43 -8.71 2.25
C ASP A 81 1.43 -9.24 0.80
N LEU A 82 0.29 -9.08 0.12
CA LEU A 82 0.04 -9.60 -1.22
C LEU A 82 -0.63 -8.55 -2.11
N ASN A 83 -0.29 -8.65 -3.40
CA ASN A 83 -1.01 -7.94 -4.46
C ASN A 83 -2.12 -8.83 -5.04
N GLY A 84 -3.23 -8.22 -5.44
CA GLY A 84 -4.33 -8.93 -6.07
C GLY A 84 -5.41 -8.01 -6.60
N PHE A 85 -6.45 -8.60 -7.16
CA PHE A 85 -7.61 -7.89 -7.67
C PHE A 85 -8.74 -7.89 -6.64
N VAL A 86 -9.40 -6.75 -6.50
CA VAL A 86 -10.61 -6.61 -5.70
C VAL A 86 -11.70 -5.90 -6.51
N ASN A 87 -12.96 -6.21 -6.24
CA ASN A 87 -14.06 -5.44 -6.82
C ASN A 87 -14.10 -4.06 -6.16
N LYS A 88 -13.90 -3.01 -6.98
CA LYS A 88 -13.84 -1.61 -6.54
C LYS A 88 -15.09 -1.10 -5.83
N ASP A 89 -16.26 -1.68 -6.14
CA ASP A 89 -17.55 -1.21 -5.59
C ASP A 89 -17.66 -1.42 -4.08
N TYR A 90 -16.78 -2.25 -3.52
CA TYR A 90 -16.65 -2.47 -2.08
C TYR A 90 -15.50 -1.68 -1.44
N LEU A 91 -14.95 -0.72 -2.16
CA LEU A 91 -13.96 0.22 -1.64
C LEU A 91 -14.60 1.58 -1.40
N SER A 92 -14.49 2.12 -0.21
CA SER A 92 -15.02 3.43 0.14
C SER A 92 -13.90 4.37 0.57
N GLY A 93 -14.10 5.67 0.27
CA GLY A 93 -13.29 6.79 0.77
C GLY A 93 -11.78 6.63 0.64
N THR A 94 -11.06 7.73 0.72
CA THR A 94 -9.64 7.72 1.05
C THR A 94 -9.52 7.39 2.54
N ALA A 95 -8.66 6.43 2.90
CA ALA A 95 -8.35 6.22 4.30
C ALA A 95 -7.74 7.52 4.86
N SER A 96 -8.41 8.11 5.84
CA SER A 96 -7.83 9.20 6.60
C SER A 96 -6.93 8.61 7.66
N TYR A 97 -5.63 8.59 7.40
CA TYR A 97 -4.68 8.07 8.36
C TYR A 97 -4.34 9.12 9.41
N SER A 98 -4.20 8.68 10.65
CA SER A 98 -3.58 9.50 11.67
C SER A 98 -2.09 9.63 11.37
N SER A 99 -1.62 10.86 11.26
CA SER A 99 -0.19 11.14 11.14
C SER A 99 0.47 11.05 12.51
N ARG A 100 1.71 10.57 12.56
CA ARG A 100 2.58 10.57 13.73
C ARG A 100 3.94 11.13 13.36
N THR A 101 4.59 11.75 14.34
CA THR A 101 5.93 12.31 14.18
C THR A 101 6.95 11.39 14.81
N VAL A 102 8.04 11.15 14.10
CA VAL A 102 9.17 10.35 14.59
C VAL A 102 9.94 11.12 15.65
N ARG A 103 10.25 10.46 16.77
CA ARG A 103 11.11 11.00 17.81
C ARG A 103 12.12 9.94 18.26
N VAL A 104 13.37 10.13 17.91
CA VAL A 104 14.52 9.33 18.34
C VAL A 104 15.52 10.22 19.03
N SER A 105 16.16 9.74 20.09
CA SER A 105 17.16 10.51 20.84
C SER A 105 18.53 10.54 20.15
N LYS A 106 18.84 9.51 19.36
CA LYS A 106 20.05 9.36 18.54
C LYS A 106 19.76 8.49 17.34
N GLY A 107 20.47 8.74 16.23
CA GLY A 107 20.36 7.93 15.01
C GLY A 107 19.03 8.13 14.30
N TYR A 108 18.40 7.05 13.90
CA TYR A 108 17.20 7.04 13.09
C TYR A 108 16.23 5.92 13.52
N LEU A 109 14.98 6.05 13.15
CA LEU A 109 13.98 4.99 13.17
C LEU A 109 14.02 4.29 11.80
N ALA A 110 14.34 3.00 11.79
CA ALA A 110 14.37 2.24 10.54
C ALA A 110 12.94 1.95 10.05
N LEU A 111 12.70 2.25 8.77
CA LEU A 111 11.58 1.69 8.02
C LEU A 111 12.00 0.29 7.57
N ARG A 112 11.18 -0.74 7.81
CA ARG A 112 11.54 -2.14 7.64
C ARG A 112 10.58 -2.88 6.73
N SER A 113 11.08 -3.83 5.96
CA SER A 113 10.27 -4.71 5.13
C SER A 113 9.56 -5.84 5.91
N SER A 114 9.95 -6.08 7.16
CA SER A 114 9.34 -7.09 8.02
C SER A 114 9.41 -6.72 9.51
N LYS A 115 8.59 -7.35 10.35
CA LYS A 115 8.46 -7.12 11.79
C LYS A 115 9.63 -7.75 12.58
N ALA A 116 10.86 -7.34 12.29
CA ALA A 116 12.04 -7.84 12.95
C ALA A 116 13.10 -6.75 13.12
N TYR A 117 13.82 -6.76 14.22
CA TYR A 117 14.95 -5.86 14.46
C TYR A 117 16.23 -6.45 13.84
N THR A 118 16.47 -6.11 12.58
CA THR A 118 17.69 -6.48 11.85
C THR A 118 18.00 -5.44 10.77
N THR A 119 19.27 -5.18 10.52
CA THR A 119 19.67 -4.26 9.45
C THR A 119 19.38 -4.83 8.05
N ALA A 120 19.28 -6.14 7.93
CA ALA A 120 18.99 -6.80 6.65
C ALA A 120 17.61 -6.49 6.05
N ASN A 121 16.64 -6.03 6.88
CA ASN A 121 15.29 -5.67 6.44
C ASN A 121 15.03 -4.16 6.44
N GLU A 122 16.04 -3.33 6.65
CA GLU A 122 15.90 -1.88 6.61
C GLU A 122 15.75 -1.40 5.17
N THR A 123 14.69 -0.65 4.90
CA THR A 123 14.34 -0.09 3.58
C THR A 123 14.44 1.43 3.55
N GLY A 124 14.67 2.06 4.70
CA GLY A 124 14.85 3.50 4.81
C GLY A 124 15.06 3.98 6.23
N GLU A 125 15.47 5.23 6.37
CA GLU A 125 15.80 5.89 7.63
C GLU A 125 14.90 7.10 7.86
N LEU A 126 14.26 7.16 9.02
CA LEU A 126 13.40 8.25 9.48
C LEU A 126 14.04 8.92 10.69
N TYR A 127 14.11 10.22 10.67
CA TYR A 127 14.75 11.02 11.71
C TYR A 127 13.72 11.77 12.56
N THR A 128 14.12 12.25 13.71
CA THR A 128 13.25 13.06 14.56
C THR A 128 12.69 14.26 13.77
N GLY A 129 11.37 14.38 13.77
CA GLY A 129 10.63 15.40 13.02
C GLY A 129 10.03 14.90 11.70
N ASP A 130 10.49 13.78 11.17
CA ASP A 130 9.82 13.15 10.02
C ASP A 130 8.42 12.66 10.41
N THR A 131 7.50 12.66 9.48
CA THR A 131 6.13 12.21 9.70
C THR A 131 5.87 10.89 8.99
N VAL A 132 4.99 10.08 9.58
CA VAL A 132 4.48 8.85 8.98
C VAL A 132 2.96 8.82 9.09
N GLU A 133 2.30 8.19 8.13
CA GLU A 133 0.87 7.89 8.15
C GLU A 133 0.66 6.47 8.64
N ILE A 134 -0.19 6.31 9.64
CA ILE A 134 -0.43 5.01 10.27
C ILE A 134 -1.44 4.21 9.44
N ILE A 135 -1.02 3.05 8.94
CA ILE A 135 -1.83 2.16 8.09
C ILE A 135 -2.43 1.02 8.92
N ASP A 136 -1.61 0.37 9.76
CA ASP A 136 -2.02 -0.76 10.59
C ASP A 136 -1.34 -0.71 11.95
N THR A 137 -2.14 -0.88 13.01
CA THR A 137 -1.71 -0.88 14.42
C THR A 137 -1.95 -2.22 15.10
N SER A 138 -2.27 -3.27 14.36
CA SER A 138 -2.62 -4.58 14.90
C SER A 138 -1.48 -5.27 15.66
N ASP A 139 -0.24 -4.95 15.29
CA ASP A 139 0.94 -5.47 15.98
C ASP A 139 1.30 -4.61 17.21
N PRO A 140 1.58 -5.23 18.38
CA PRO A 140 1.85 -4.49 19.60
C PRO A 140 3.18 -3.72 19.60
N THR A 141 4.10 -4.03 18.70
CA THR A 141 5.45 -3.44 18.63
C THR A 141 5.70 -2.71 17.32
N TYR A 142 5.31 -3.30 16.19
CA TYR A 142 5.59 -2.78 14.86
C TYR A 142 4.31 -2.35 14.17
N TRP A 143 4.18 -1.04 13.93
CA TRP A 143 3.09 -0.52 13.12
C TRP A 143 3.50 -0.44 11.65
N TYR A 144 2.57 -0.77 10.77
CA TYR A 144 2.75 -0.58 9.34
C TYR A 144 2.37 0.86 8.97
N VAL A 145 3.27 1.54 8.29
CA VAL A 145 3.14 2.96 8.01
C VAL A 145 3.52 3.29 6.57
N TYR A 146 3.00 4.39 6.08
CA TYR A 146 3.55 5.08 4.91
C TYR A 146 4.47 6.21 5.40
N ALA A 147 5.66 6.28 4.83
CA ALA A 147 6.64 7.33 5.09
C ALA A 147 6.75 8.28 3.87
N PRO A 148 6.07 9.45 3.89
CA PRO A 148 6.03 10.36 2.74
C PRO A 148 7.42 10.81 2.26
N LYS A 149 8.34 11.05 3.19
CA LYS A 149 9.73 11.43 2.89
C LYS A 149 10.46 10.40 2.01
N LEU A 150 10.17 9.12 2.23
CA LEU A 150 10.80 8.01 1.52
C LEU A 150 9.95 7.52 0.34
N ASN A 151 8.71 8.02 0.23
CA ASN A 151 7.69 7.51 -0.68
C ASN A 151 7.61 5.98 -0.62
N ASN A 152 7.59 5.44 0.61
CA ASN A 152 7.69 4.00 0.84
C ASN A 152 6.84 3.57 2.04
N TYR A 153 6.41 2.31 2.02
CA TYR A 153 5.69 1.64 3.08
C TYR A 153 6.61 0.70 3.84
N GLY A 154 6.28 0.45 5.10
CA GLY A 154 7.04 -0.51 5.90
C GLY A 154 6.64 -0.52 7.36
N TYR A 155 7.34 -1.32 8.13
CA TYR A 155 7.14 -1.47 9.56
C TYR A 155 8.10 -0.57 10.32
N VAL A 156 7.58 0.11 11.33
CA VAL A 156 8.38 0.90 12.28
C VAL A 156 8.03 0.51 13.71
N ASN A 157 8.98 0.61 14.62
CA ASN A 157 8.67 0.44 16.03
C ASN A 157 7.85 1.66 16.53
N LYS A 158 6.63 1.38 17.00
CA LYS A 158 5.65 2.40 17.41
C LYS A 158 6.11 3.28 18.56
N ASP A 159 7.02 2.79 19.42
CA ASP A 159 7.48 3.51 20.63
C ASP A 159 8.27 4.79 20.29
N TYR A 160 8.64 4.96 19.04
CA TYR A 160 9.28 6.17 18.50
C TYR A 160 8.32 7.09 17.74
N LEU A 161 6.99 6.85 17.82
CA LEU A 161 5.95 7.67 17.18
C LEU A 161 5.13 8.45 18.19
N TYR A 162 4.91 9.75 17.91
CA TYR A 162 4.20 10.69 18.79
C TYR A 162 3.13 11.47 18.05
#